data_efd7272d30d524bfdde7b1dd38c85911
#
_entry.id   efd7272d30d524bfdde7b1dd38c85911
#
_cell.length_a   1.000
_cell.length_b   1.000
_cell.length_c   1.000
_cell.angle_alpha   90.00
_cell.angle_beta   90.00
_cell.angle_gamma   90.00
#
_symmetry.space_group_name_H-M   'P 1'
#
loop_
_entity.id
_entity.type
_entity.pdbx_description
1 polymer ?
#
loop_
_entity_poly.entity_id
_entity_poly.type
_entity_poly.pdbx_seq_one_letter_code
_entity_poly.pdbx_strand_id
1 'polypeptide(L)'
;MTGLQKLLNAAAALCGLYALVDGVAALSPALLIAAGLVVVGGMRLSPVLAAVLPVVMRPQLDLLISFISAGAVLAALQDGMAGAVWAIAIAAWLHGWLAVEKTMADDADATGFNWIVSFGVPLFFGFWLLFFWEALTVGLGIPTVLLPPPSMIGARMVTSTAILMADFRQTFLKAVLAGYAIGCGSAFVVAILVDRSDFLRRGLLPIGNFISALPIIGVAPIMVMWFGFDWQSKAAVIVIMTFFPMMVNTLSGLSAVSAIERDLLNTYAASYWQSLFTLRLPAAMPFIFNALKINSTLALIGAIVAEFFGTPIVGIGFRIST
;
A
#
# COMPACT_ATOMS: atom_id res chain seq x y z
N MET A 1 27.15 11.22 -16.35
CA MET A 1 26.84 9.97 -15.61
C MET A 1 27.55 10.01 -14.26
N THR A 2 26.82 9.85 -13.19
CA THR A 2 27.36 9.71 -11.84
C THR A 2 28.16 8.42 -11.69
N GLY A 3 28.97 8.29 -10.62
CA GLY A 3 29.71 7.05 -10.34
C GLY A 3 28.79 5.82 -10.21
N LEU A 4 27.61 5.99 -9.59
CA LEU A 4 26.60 4.96 -9.44
C LEU A 4 26.04 4.51 -10.80
N GLN A 5 25.70 5.45 -11.69
CA GLN A 5 25.20 5.14 -13.04
C GLN A 5 26.20 4.34 -13.86
N LYS A 6 27.50 4.63 -13.73
CA LYS A 6 28.56 3.84 -14.39
C LYS A 6 28.64 2.43 -13.85
N LEU A 7 28.51 2.27 -12.53
CA LEU A 7 28.54 0.98 -11.85
C LEU A 7 27.33 0.11 -12.21
N LEU A 8 26.13 0.66 -12.19
CA LEU A 8 24.90 -0.04 -12.58
C LEU A 8 24.95 -0.50 -14.04
N ASN A 9 25.45 0.35 -14.94
CA ASN A 9 25.59 0.02 -16.35
C ASN A 9 26.64 -1.09 -16.59
N ALA A 10 27.75 -1.05 -15.88
CA ALA A 10 28.77 -2.10 -15.95
C ALA A 10 28.22 -3.44 -15.40
N ALA A 11 27.50 -3.41 -14.28
CA ALA A 11 26.88 -4.60 -13.71
C ALA A 11 25.84 -5.22 -14.66
N ALA A 12 24.99 -4.41 -15.27
CA ALA A 12 24.01 -4.87 -16.26
C ALA A 12 24.69 -5.51 -17.48
N ALA A 13 25.75 -4.89 -18.00
CA ALA A 13 26.51 -5.44 -19.11
C ALA A 13 27.16 -6.79 -18.77
N LEU A 14 27.75 -6.92 -17.58
CA LEU A 14 28.33 -8.17 -17.11
C LEU A 14 27.32 -9.29 -16.98
N CYS A 15 26.13 -9.00 -16.41
CA CYS A 15 25.02 -9.95 -16.33
C CYS A 15 24.56 -10.40 -17.73
N GLY A 16 24.41 -9.48 -18.68
CA GLY A 16 24.05 -9.81 -20.06
C GLY A 16 25.13 -10.65 -20.77
N LEU A 17 26.41 -10.34 -20.56
CA LEU A 17 27.51 -11.10 -21.10
C LEU A 17 27.60 -12.51 -20.53
N TYR A 18 27.40 -12.66 -19.22
CA TYR A 18 27.28 -13.95 -18.56
C TYR A 18 26.13 -14.78 -19.16
N ALA A 19 24.97 -14.17 -19.36
CA ALA A 19 23.83 -14.85 -19.95
C ALA A 19 24.10 -15.33 -21.39
N LEU A 20 24.85 -14.55 -22.20
CA LEU A 20 25.24 -14.94 -23.55
C LEU A 20 26.27 -16.07 -23.54
N VAL A 21 27.25 -16.04 -22.63
CA VAL A 21 28.33 -17.07 -22.60
C VAL A 21 27.82 -18.39 -22.06
N ASP A 22 27.04 -18.35 -20.97
CA ASP A 22 26.56 -19.55 -20.26
C ASP A 22 25.27 -20.15 -20.91
N GLY A 23 24.50 -19.33 -21.59
CA GLY A 23 23.15 -19.69 -22.05
C GLY A 23 22.95 -19.90 -23.55
N VAL A 24 23.96 -19.67 -24.42
CA VAL A 24 23.81 -19.70 -25.91
C VAL A 24 23.15 -21.00 -26.42
N ALA A 25 23.42 -22.12 -25.78
CA ALA A 25 22.89 -23.42 -26.19
C ALA A 25 21.50 -23.75 -25.60
N ALA A 26 21.08 -23.03 -24.55
CA ALA A 26 19.91 -23.36 -23.75
C ALA A 26 18.82 -22.26 -23.78
N LEU A 27 19.14 -21.04 -24.22
CA LEU A 27 18.21 -19.92 -24.20
C LEU A 27 17.32 -19.89 -25.46
N SER A 28 16.05 -19.53 -25.27
CA SER A 28 15.15 -19.24 -26.37
C SER A 28 15.63 -18.04 -27.20
N PRO A 29 15.25 -17.91 -28.49
CA PRO A 29 15.61 -16.75 -29.31
C PRO A 29 15.23 -15.39 -28.67
N ALA A 30 14.12 -15.33 -27.96
CA ALA A 30 13.69 -14.12 -27.26
C ALA A 30 14.66 -13.73 -26.13
N LEU A 31 15.14 -14.70 -25.36
CA LEU A 31 16.12 -14.48 -24.30
C LEU A 31 17.51 -14.09 -24.85
N LEU A 32 17.91 -14.65 -25.98
CA LEU A 32 19.15 -14.25 -26.66
C LEU A 32 19.08 -12.80 -27.14
N ILE A 33 17.94 -12.38 -27.69
CA ILE A 33 17.71 -10.98 -28.08
C ILE A 33 17.75 -10.08 -26.82
N ALA A 34 17.09 -10.48 -25.75
CA ALA A 34 17.08 -9.73 -24.49
C ALA A 34 18.49 -9.57 -23.91
N ALA A 35 19.27 -10.65 -23.86
CA ALA A 35 20.66 -10.61 -23.41
C ALA A 35 21.51 -9.70 -24.30
N GLY A 36 21.34 -9.76 -25.63
CA GLY A 36 22.01 -8.86 -26.59
C GLY A 36 21.63 -7.38 -26.35
N LEU A 37 20.37 -7.06 -26.15
CA LEU A 37 19.91 -5.70 -25.84
C LEU A 37 20.52 -5.16 -24.54
N VAL A 38 20.61 -5.98 -23.51
CA VAL A 38 21.24 -5.63 -22.23
C VAL A 38 22.71 -5.32 -22.41
N VAL A 39 23.45 -6.13 -23.19
CA VAL A 39 24.88 -5.89 -23.48
C VAL A 39 25.06 -4.59 -24.28
N VAL A 40 24.25 -4.38 -25.32
CA VAL A 40 24.28 -3.15 -26.12
C VAL A 40 23.95 -1.92 -25.26
N GLY A 41 22.99 -2.03 -24.37
CA GLY A 41 22.66 -0.99 -23.38
C GLY A 41 23.87 -0.66 -22.50
N GLY A 42 24.57 -1.67 -22.00
CA GLY A 42 25.78 -1.53 -21.18
C GLY A 42 26.98 -0.96 -21.92
N MET A 43 27.11 -1.25 -23.22
CA MET A 43 28.20 -0.73 -24.07
C MET A 43 28.20 0.80 -24.25
N ARG A 44 27.17 1.51 -23.78
CA ARG A 44 27.11 2.99 -23.73
C ARG A 44 28.19 3.63 -22.84
N LEU A 45 28.93 2.82 -22.09
CA LEU A 45 30.15 3.27 -21.42
C LEU A 45 31.24 3.65 -22.47
N SER A 46 31.12 3.16 -23.71
CA SER A 46 32.05 3.55 -24.78
C SER A 46 31.74 4.99 -25.22
N PRO A 47 32.76 5.84 -25.34
CA PRO A 47 32.61 7.23 -25.76
C PRO A 47 32.00 7.37 -27.16
N VAL A 48 32.18 6.36 -28.03
CA VAL A 48 31.66 6.34 -29.40
C VAL A 48 30.13 6.22 -29.43
N LEU A 49 29.55 5.29 -28.70
CA LEU A 49 28.10 5.14 -28.64
C LEU A 49 27.43 6.30 -27.86
N ALA A 50 28.11 6.85 -26.87
CA ALA A 50 27.62 8.00 -26.11
C ALA A 50 27.48 9.26 -27.00
N ALA A 51 28.25 9.39 -28.04
CA ALA A 51 28.23 10.53 -28.98
C ALA A 51 27.07 10.41 -30.01
N VAL A 52 26.63 9.22 -30.34
CA VAL A 52 25.64 8.96 -31.41
C VAL A 52 24.19 9.07 -30.92
N LEU A 53 23.89 8.78 -29.63
CA LEU A 53 22.54 8.83 -29.10
C LEU A 53 22.25 10.16 -28.41
N PRO A 54 21.19 10.89 -28.78
CA PRO A 54 20.76 12.11 -28.09
C PRO A 54 20.56 11.83 -26.59
N VAL A 55 20.94 12.79 -25.76
CA VAL A 55 20.84 12.67 -24.29
C VAL A 55 19.42 12.35 -23.85
N VAL A 56 18.43 12.95 -24.49
CA VAL A 56 16.99 12.79 -24.20
C VAL A 56 16.47 11.38 -24.45
N MET A 57 17.03 10.63 -25.40
CA MET A 57 16.59 9.26 -25.71
C MET A 57 17.18 8.19 -24.76
N ARG A 58 18.16 8.51 -23.94
CA ARG A 58 18.84 7.50 -23.11
C ARG A 58 17.97 6.87 -22.02
N PRO A 59 17.15 7.62 -21.24
CA PRO A 59 16.27 7.02 -20.25
C PRO A 59 15.19 6.14 -20.89
N GLN A 60 14.62 6.59 -22.01
CA GLN A 60 13.58 5.84 -22.73
C GLN A 60 14.10 4.51 -23.29
N LEU A 61 15.34 4.50 -23.77
CA LEU A 61 15.96 3.29 -24.28
C LEU A 61 16.29 2.29 -23.15
N ASP A 62 16.73 2.78 -21.98
CA ASP A 62 16.92 1.94 -20.79
C ASP A 62 15.59 1.34 -20.31
N LEU A 63 14.50 2.09 -20.34
CA LEU A 63 13.15 1.58 -20.04
C LEU A 63 12.73 0.51 -21.06
N LEU A 64 12.94 0.74 -22.35
CA LEU A 64 12.59 -0.23 -23.39
C LEU A 64 13.38 -1.53 -23.21
N ILE A 65 14.69 -1.46 -23.00
CA ILE A 65 15.54 -2.64 -22.72
C ILE A 65 15.02 -3.37 -21.49
N SER A 66 14.71 -2.63 -20.42
CA SER A 66 14.19 -3.17 -19.17
C SER A 66 12.89 -3.96 -19.40
N PHE A 67 11.88 -3.37 -20.03
CA PHE A 67 10.57 -4.03 -20.24
C PHE A 67 10.63 -5.17 -21.28
N ILE A 68 11.38 -5.02 -22.37
CA ILE A 68 11.54 -6.09 -23.37
C ILE A 68 12.21 -7.30 -22.73
N SER A 69 13.29 -7.07 -21.97
CA SER A 69 14.02 -8.15 -21.31
C SER A 69 13.17 -8.79 -20.19
N ALA A 70 12.40 -8.01 -19.42
CA ALA A 70 11.46 -8.54 -18.45
C ALA A 70 10.38 -9.40 -19.12
N GLY A 71 9.81 -8.95 -20.25
CA GLY A 71 8.84 -9.72 -21.02
C GLY A 71 9.40 -11.04 -21.55
N ALA A 72 10.64 -11.04 -22.03
CA ALA A 72 11.32 -12.27 -22.49
C ALA A 72 11.54 -13.26 -21.35
N VAL A 73 11.93 -12.77 -20.15
CA VAL A 73 12.06 -13.60 -18.95
C VAL A 73 10.72 -14.21 -18.54
N LEU A 74 9.64 -13.39 -18.49
CA LEU A 74 8.30 -13.90 -18.15
C LEU A 74 7.80 -14.97 -19.12
N ALA A 75 8.10 -14.82 -20.41
CA ALA A 75 7.74 -15.81 -21.43
C ALA A 75 8.51 -17.14 -21.27
N ALA A 76 9.71 -17.09 -20.71
CA ALA A 76 10.57 -18.25 -20.50
C ALA A 76 10.43 -18.91 -19.13
N LEU A 77 9.62 -18.37 -18.24
CA LEU A 77 9.48 -18.89 -16.85
C LEU A 77 9.04 -20.35 -16.78
N GLN A 78 8.21 -20.81 -17.75
CA GLN A 78 7.68 -22.16 -17.77
C GLN A 78 8.72 -23.21 -18.13
N ASP A 79 9.82 -22.82 -18.81
CA ASP A 79 10.91 -23.69 -19.23
C ASP A 79 11.95 -23.91 -18.12
N GLY A 80 11.76 -23.30 -16.97
CA GLY A 80 12.68 -23.29 -15.83
C GLY A 80 13.69 -22.14 -15.87
N MET A 81 14.14 -21.70 -14.71
CA MET A 81 15.05 -20.57 -14.59
C MET A 81 16.50 -21.04 -14.41
N ALA A 82 17.23 -21.20 -15.51
CA ALA A 82 18.69 -21.34 -15.47
C ALA A 82 19.36 -20.03 -14.99
N GLY A 83 20.62 -20.12 -14.54
CA GLY A 83 21.38 -18.95 -14.07
C GLY A 83 21.42 -17.80 -15.06
N ALA A 84 21.48 -18.11 -16.36
CA ALA A 84 21.44 -17.14 -17.44
C ALA A 84 20.13 -16.31 -17.47
N VAL A 85 18.98 -16.93 -17.19
CA VAL A 85 17.68 -16.24 -17.17
C VAL A 85 17.59 -15.27 -15.98
N TRP A 86 18.11 -15.67 -14.81
CA TRP A 86 18.24 -14.78 -13.66
C TRP A 86 19.16 -13.60 -13.93
N ALA A 87 20.28 -13.83 -14.63
CA ALA A 87 21.17 -12.75 -15.01
C ALA A 87 20.49 -11.72 -15.91
N ILE A 88 19.66 -12.16 -16.88
CA ILE A 88 18.86 -11.27 -17.74
C ILE A 88 17.83 -10.49 -16.90
N ALA A 89 17.14 -11.14 -15.95
CA ALA A 89 16.17 -10.49 -15.06
C ALA A 89 16.82 -9.38 -14.23
N ILE A 90 17.98 -9.65 -13.63
CA ILE A 90 18.73 -8.67 -12.85
C ILE A 90 19.20 -7.52 -13.75
N ALA A 91 19.72 -7.82 -14.92
CA ALA A 91 20.19 -6.80 -15.87
C ALA A 91 19.05 -5.92 -16.37
N ALA A 92 17.87 -6.49 -16.64
CA ALA A 92 16.66 -5.76 -16.99
C ALA A 92 16.26 -4.78 -15.89
N TRP A 93 16.27 -5.23 -14.63
CA TRP A 93 16.01 -4.37 -13.48
C TRP A 93 17.02 -3.23 -13.32
N LEU A 94 18.31 -3.51 -13.50
CA LEU A 94 19.38 -2.50 -13.44
C LEU A 94 19.21 -1.42 -14.52
N HIS A 95 18.82 -1.79 -15.76
CA HIS A 95 18.49 -0.81 -16.80
C HIS A 95 17.28 0.04 -16.44
N GLY A 96 16.25 -0.57 -15.86
CA GLY A 96 15.10 0.18 -15.38
C GLY A 96 15.45 1.16 -14.26
N TRP A 97 16.28 0.74 -13.31
CA TRP A 97 16.79 1.63 -12.26
C TRP A 97 17.57 2.81 -12.84
N LEU A 98 18.47 2.55 -13.79
CA LEU A 98 19.20 3.59 -14.51
C LEU A 98 18.29 4.60 -15.19
N ALA A 99 17.21 4.14 -15.82
CA ALA A 99 16.24 5.00 -16.47
C ALA A 99 15.53 5.92 -15.46
N VAL A 100 15.06 5.35 -14.35
CA VAL A 100 14.40 6.11 -13.28
C VAL A 100 15.34 7.14 -12.67
N GLU A 101 16.58 6.75 -12.33
CA GLU A 101 17.56 7.67 -11.74
C GLU A 101 17.89 8.84 -12.66
N LYS A 102 18.03 8.61 -13.97
CA LYS A 102 18.26 9.68 -14.95
C LYS A 102 17.06 10.59 -15.07
N THR A 103 15.84 10.03 -15.11
CA THR A 103 14.61 10.82 -15.19
C THR A 103 14.42 11.70 -13.96
N MET A 104 14.75 11.18 -12.77
CA MET A 104 14.69 11.96 -11.53
C MET A 104 15.76 13.06 -11.48
N ALA A 105 16.96 12.81 -12.01
CA ALA A 105 18.01 13.80 -12.05
C ALA A 105 17.65 14.96 -13.01
N ASP A 106 17.03 14.65 -14.16
CA ASP A 106 16.59 15.65 -15.12
C ASP A 106 15.39 16.47 -14.57
N ASP A 107 14.57 15.90 -13.68
CA ASP A 107 13.41 16.56 -13.06
C ASP A 107 13.80 17.43 -11.85
N ALA A 108 14.94 17.21 -11.23
CA ALA A 108 15.39 17.97 -10.06
C ALA A 108 15.54 19.49 -10.35
N ASP A 109 15.74 19.84 -11.61
CA ASP A 109 15.84 21.23 -12.08
C ASP A 109 14.48 21.81 -12.56
N ALA A 110 13.40 21.00 -12.55
CA ALA A 110 12.09 21.40 -13.01
C ALA A 110 11.29 22.11 -11.91
N THR A 111 10.77 23.31 -12.19
CA THR A 111 10.02 24.14 -11.25
C THR A 111 8.53 23.75 -11.11
N GLY A 112 8.09 22.62 -11.67
CA GLY A 112 6.69 22.21 -11.74
C GLY A 112 6.45 20.79 -11.24
N PHE A 113 5.17 20.48 -10.89
CA PHE A 113 4.75 19.12 -10.55
C PHE A 113 4.82 18.22 -11.78
N ASN A 114 5.76 17.27 -11.76
CA ASN A 114 5.91 16.26 -12.82
C ASN A 114 5.19 14.99 -12.43
N TRP A 115 3.98 14.78 -12.98
CA TRP A 115 3.14 13.62 -12.70
C TRP A 115 3.83 12.30 -13.12
N ILE A 116 4.70 12.33 -14.13
CA ILE A 116 5.45 11.13 -14.58
C ILE A 116 6.40 10.66 -13.48
N VAL A 117 7.11 11.56 -12.83
CA VAL A 117 8.00 11.20 -11.71
C VAL A 117 7.17 10.80 -10.50
N SER A 118 6.13 11.55 -10.15
CA SER A 118 5.32 11.30 -8.96
C SER A 118 4.57 9.97 -8.97
N PHE A 119 4.06 9.55 -10.15
CA PHE A 119 3.30 8.31 -10.29
C PHE A 119 4.09 7.21 -11.01
N GLY A 120 4.91 7.56 -11.99
CA GLY A 120 5.67 6.61 -12.80
C GLY A 120 6.70 5.84 -11.98
N VAL A 121 7.41 6.51 -11.07
CA VAL A 121 8.43 5.85 -10.22
C VAL A 121 7.80 4.82 -9.27
N PRO A 122 6.75 5.12 -8.50
CA PRO A 122 6.06 4.10 -7.69
C PRO A 122 5.47 2.95 -8.51
N LEU A 123 4.87 3.23 -9.68
CA LEU A 123 4.33 2.21 -10.56
C LEU A 123 5.42 1.30 -11.13
N PHE A 124 6.55 1.86 -11.53
CA PHE A 124 7.71 1.11 -11.97
C PHE A 124 8.22 0.19 -10.87
N PHE A 125 8.33 0.69 -9.64
CA PHE A 125 8.74 -0.11 -8.50
C PHE A 125 7.76 -1.24 -8.19
N GLY A 126 6.45 -0.94 -8.22
CA GLY A 126 5.39 -1.92 -8.06
C GLY A 126 5.42 -3.03 -9.13
N PHE A 127 5.67 -2.66 -10.40
CA PHE A 127 5.85 -3.61 -11.50
C PHE A 127 7.00 -4.58 -11.21
N TRP A 128 8.18 -4.07 -10.81
CA TRP A 128 9.35 -4.91 -10.52
C TRP A 128 9.15 -5.81 -9.30
N LEU A 129 8.41 -5.35 -8.29
CA LEU A 129 8.05 -6.17 -7.15
C LEU A 129 7.18 -7.36 -7.59
N LEU A 130 6.16 -7.12 -8.41
CA LEU A 130 5.31 -8.18 -8.97
C LEU A 130 6.09 -9.09 -9.92
N PHE A 131 6.97 -8.53 -10.75
CA PHE A 131 7.83 -9.29 -11.65
C PHE A 131 8.74 -10.26 -10.90
N PHE A 132 9.45 -9.80 -9.87
CA PHE A 132 10.30 -10.68 -9.07
C PHE A 132 9.50 -11.69 -8.28
N TRP A 133 8.32 -11.33 -7.80
CA TRP A 133 7.43 -12.30 -7.15
C TRP A 133 7.03 -13.41 -8.12
N GLU A 134 6.60 -13.08 -9.33
CA GLU A 134 6.29 -14.06 -10.37
C GLU A 134 7.51 -14.91 -10.72
N ALA A 135 8.66 -14.28 -10.99
CA ALA A 135 9.89 -14.96 -11.34
C ALA A 135 10.37 -15.91 -10.24
N LEU A 136 10.29 -15.52 -8.97
CA LEU A 136 10.69 -16.36 -7.84
C LEU A 136 9.74 -17.56 -7.67
N THR A 137 8.42 -17.32 -7.71
CA THR A 137 7.45 -18.38 -7.47
C THR A 137 7.41 -19.40 -8.59
N VAL A 138 7.34 -18.97 -9.83
CA VAL A 138 7.30 -19.85 -11.01
C VAL A 138 8.70 -20.39 -11.33
N GLY A 139 9.72 -19.52 -11.34
CA GLY A 139 11.07 -19.88 -11.74
C GLY A 139 11.79 -20.85 -10.78
N LEU A 140 11.49 -20.79 -9.49
CA LEU A 140 12.01 -21.72 -8.47
C LEU A 140 11.06 -22.90 -8.20
N GLY A 141 9.90 -22.97 -8.86
CA GLY A 141 8.92 -24.02 -8.65
C GLY A 141 8.35 -24.03 -7.25
N ILE A 142 8.15 -22.88 -6.60
CA ILE A 142 7.60 -22.81 -5.26
C ILE A 142 6.15 -23.35 -5.27
N PRO A 143 5.81 -24.28 -4.38
CA PRO A 143 4.45 -24.80 -4.32
C PRO A 143 3.42 -23.66 -4.16
N THR A 144 2.39 -23.67 -4.99
CA THR A 144 1.34 -22.64 -5.01
C THR A 144 0.56 -22.52 -3.70
N VAL A 145 0.58 -23.57 -2.88
CA VAL A 145 0.01 -23.59 -1.52
C VAL A 145 0.80 -22.70 -0.56
N LEU A 146 2.13 -22.58 -0.75
CA LEU A 146 2.97 -21.72 0.09
C LEU A 146 2.93 -20.27 -0.39
N LEU A 147 3.10 -20.07 -1.69
CA LEU A 147 3.10 -18.72 -2.28
C LEU A 147 2.63 -18.79 -3.73
N PRO A 148 1.36 -18.44 -4.02
CA PRO A 148 0.86 -18.41 -5.39
C PRO A 148 1.49 -17.27 -6.19
N PRO A 149 1.77 -17.46 -7.50
CA PRO A 149 2.26 -16.41 -8.37
C PRO A 149 1.20 -15.33 -8.62
N PRO A 150 1.59 -14.06 -8.81
CA PRO A 150 0.69 -12.96 -9.15
C PRO A 150 -0.24 -13.25 -10.34
N SER A 151 0.25 -13.91 -11.38
CA SER A 151 -0.55 -14.30 -12.56
C SER A 151 -1.72 -15.21 -12.18
N MET A 152 -1.49 -16.19 -11.32
CA MET A 152 -2.53 -17.10 -10.82
C MET A 152 -3.55 -16.37 -9.94
N ILE A 153 -3.08 -15.47 -9.08
CA ILE A 153 -3.95 -14.61 -8.26
C ILE A 153 -4.84 -13.75 -9.16
N GLY A 154 -4.25 -13.08 -10.16
CA GLY A 154 -4.99 -12.26 -11.12
C GLY A 154 -6.05 -13.05 -11.90
N ALA A 155 -5.69 -14.21 -12.43
CA ALA A 155 -6.61 -15.10 -13.11
C ALA A 155 -7.78 -15.53 -12.20
N ARG A 156 -7.47 -15.87 -10.93
CA ARG A 156 -8.49 -16.27 -9.95
C ARG A 156 -9.41 -15.10 -9.59
N MET A 157 -8.88 -13.89 -9.45
CA MET A 157 -9.68 -12.69 -9.19
C MET A 157 -10.69 -12.44 -10.33
N VAL A 158 -10.26 -12.55 -11.57
CA VAL A 158 -11.15 -12.36 -12.74
C VAL A 158 -12.24 -13.42 -12.78
N THR A 159 -11.91 -14.69 -12.58
CA THR A 159 -12.90 -15.79 -12.63
C THR A 159 -13.85 -15.78 -11.42
N SER A 160 -13.46 -15.20 -10.31
CA SER A 160 -14.24 -15.16 -9.06
C SER A 160 -14.92 -13.81 -8.80
N THR A 161 -15.00 -12.92 -9.79
CA THR A 161 -15.48 -11.53 -9.63
C THR A 161 -16.86 -11.43 -8.95
N ALA A 162 -17.79 -12.30 -9.34
CA ALA A 162 -19.14 -12.31 -8.76
C ALA A 162 -19.12 -12.63 -7.25
N ILE A 163 -18.29 -13.59 -6.84
CA ILE A 163 -18.13 -14.02 -5.46
C ILE A 163 -17.45 -12.89 -4.67
N LEU A 164 -16.36 -12.35 -5.20
CA LEU A 164 -15.62 -11.25 -4.57
C LEU A 164 -16.48 -10.00 -4.39
N MET A 165 -17.38 -9.71 -5.33
CA MET A 165 -18.31 -8.57 -5.21
C MET A 165 -19.35 -8.81 -4.12
N ALA A 166 -19.85 -10.04 -3.96
CA ALA A 166 -20.75 -10.37 -2.86
C ALA A 166 -20.05 -10.23 -1.49
N ASP A 167 -18.83 -10.77 -1.39
CA ASP A 167 -17.99 -10.68 -0.19
C ASP A 167 -17.65 -9.20 0.13
N PHE A 168 -17.27 -8.40 -0.87
CA PHE A 168 -17.02 -6.98 -0.71
C PHE A 168 -18.25 -6.21 -0.22
N ARG A 169 -19.43 -6.50 -0.76
CA ARG A 169 -20.67 -5.88 -0.28
C ARG A 169 -20.94 -6.24 1.18
N GLN A 170 -20.77 -7.49 1.56
CA GLN A 170 -21.03 -7.95 2.92
C GLN A 170 -20.04 -7.35 3.91
N THR A 171 -18.74 -7.49 3.64
CA THR A 171 -17.69 -7.02 4.54
C THR A 171 -17.57 -5.50 4.53
N PHE A 172 -17.41 -4.88 3.36
CA PHE A 172 -17.08 -3.46 3.27
C PHE A 172 -18.31 -2.58 3.34
N LEU A 173 -19.30 -2.76 2.43
CA LEU A 173 -20.43 -1.83 2.34
C LEU A 173 -21.39 -1.95 3.53
N LYS A 174 -21.63 -3.15 4.03
CA LYS A 174 -22.56 -3.34 5.17
C LYS A 174 -21.84 -3.23 6.51
N ALA A 175 -20.81 -4.04 6.76
CA ALA A 175 -20.19 -4.10 8.08
C ALA A 175 -19.21 -2.94 8.33
N VAL A 176 -18.23 -2.73 7.43
CA VAL A 176 -17.17 -1.73 7.64
C VAL A 176 -17.74 -0.32 7.64
N LEU A 177 -18.50 0.07 6.61
CA LEU A 177 -19.03 1.43 6.51
C LEU A 177 -20.02 1.73 7.64
N ALA A 178 -20.92 0.80 7.98
CA ALA A 178 -21.86 1.02 9.07
C ALA A 178 -21.15 1.11 10.43
N GLY A 179 -20.27 0.15 10.73
CA GLY A 179 -19.52 0.15 11.99
C GLY A 179 -18.61 1.37 12.14
N TYR A 180 -17.94 1.75 11.08
CA TYR A 180 -17.07 2.93 11.04
C TYR A 180 -17.86 4.23 11.23
N ALA A 181 -18.96 4.41 10.50
CA ALA A 181 -19.81 5.61 10.62
C ALA A 181 -20.42 5.74 12.01
N ILE A 182 -20.95 4.65 12.56
CA ILE A 182 -21.56 4.63 13.92
C ILE A 182 -20.44 4.84 14.96
N GLY A 183 -19.32 4.11 14.88
CA GLY A 183 -18.25 4.19 15.86
C GLY A 183 -17.57 5.55 15.89
N CYS A 184 -17.12 6.06 14.74
CA CYS A 184 -16.48 7.37 14.68
C CYS A 184 -17.46 8.52 14.92
N GLY A 185 -18.70 8.44 14.39
CA GLY A 185 -19.71 9.47 14.55
C GLY A 185 -20.18 9.60 16.02
N SER A 186 -20.49 8.48 16.66
CA SER A 186 -20.89 8.49 18.08
C SER A 186 -19.73 8.94 18.98
N ALA A 187 -18.50 8.49 18.71
CA ALA A 187 -17.33 8.91 19.45
C ALA A 187 -17.05 10.41 19.36
N PHE A 188 -17.23 11.00 18.16
CA PHE A 188 -17.10 12.43 17.96
C PHE A 188 -18.12 13.23 18.80
N VAL A 189 -19.38 12.81 18.77
CA VAL A 189 -20.42 13.44 19.60
C VAL A 189 -20.12 13.29 21.09
N VAL A 190 -19.73 12.09 21.52
CA VAL A 190 -19.39 11.84 22.93
C VAL A 190 -18.15 12.63 23.34
N ALA A 191 -17.14 12.80 22.46
CA ALA A 191 -15.98 13.62 22.74
C ALA A 191 -16.35 15.09 23.06
N ILE A 192 -17.31 15.67 22.33
CA ILE A 192 -17.82 17.02 22.62
C ILE A 192 -18.52 17.07 23.98
N LEU A 193 -19.30 16.05 24.35
CA LEU A 193 -19.95 15.95 25.65
C LEU A 193 -18.92 15.81 26.79
N VAL A 194 -17.92 14.97 26.58
CA VAL A 194 -16.80 14.75 27.54
C VAL A 194 -15.97 16.01 27.71
N ASP A 195 -15.74 16.76 26.63
CA ASP A 195 -15.03 18.04 26.70
C ASP A 195 -15.74 19.08 27.57
N ARG A 196 -17.06 19.04 27.57
CA ARG A 196 -17.89 19.97 28.37
C ARG A 196 -18.07 19.58 29.85
N SER A 197 -17.83 18.30 30.18
CA SER A 197 -18.12 17.76 31.51
C SER A 197 -16.92 17.04 32.10
N ASP A 198 -16.32 17.63 33.14
CA ASP A 198 -15.22 17.01 33.88
C ASP A 198 -15.59 15.65 34.49
N PHE A 199 -16.84 15.47 34.86
CA PHE A 199 -17.36 14.20 35.37
C PHE A 199 -17.24 13.10 34.28
N LEU A 200 -17.75 13.38 33.06
CA LEU A 200 -17.65 12.45 31.93
C LEU A 200 -16.20 12.18 31.55
N ARG A 201 -15.36 13.21 31.57
CA ARG A 201 -13.93 13.10 31.25
C ARG A 201 -13.21 12.15 32.19
N ARG A 202 -13.43 12.32 33.51
CA ARG A 202 -12.81 11.46 34.53
C ARG A 202 -13.35 10.03 34.53
N GLY A 203 -14.60 9.82 34.13
CA GLY A 203 -15.21 8.50 34.05
C GLY A 203 -14.88 7.74 32.76
N LEU A 204 -15.05 8.37 31.59
CA LEU A 204 -14.96 7.69 30.31
C LEU A 204 -13.53 7.42 29.84
N LEU A 205 -12.54 8.27 30.16
CA LEU A 205 -11.16 8.05 29.72
C LEU A 205 -10.55 6.77 30.29
N PRO A 206 -10.65 6.45 31.60
CA PRO A 206 -10.15 5.19 32.12
C PRO A 206 -10.85 3.97 31.51
N ILE A 207 -12.19 4.05 31.31
CA ILE A 207 -12.96 2.98 30.67
C ILE A 207 -12.47 2.78 29.21
N GLY A 208 -12.21 3.88 28.50
CA GLY A 208 -11.68 3.86 27.15
C GLY A 208 -10.36 3.13 27.03
N ASN A 209 -9.43 3.42 27.95
CA ASN A 209 -8.15 2.74 27.99
C ASN A 209 -8.30 1.24 28.26
N PHE A 210 -9.22 0.85 29.15
CA PHE A 210 -9.51 -0.56 29.43
C PHE A 210 -10.10 -1.28 28.21
N ILE A 211 -11.10 -0.68 27.55
CA ILE A 211 -11.74 -1.31 26.37
C ILE A 211 -10.76 -1.40 25.18
N SER A 212 -9.92 -0.38 25.00
CA SER A 212 -8.89 -0.40 23.94
C SER A 212 -7.84 -1.49 24.16
N ALA A 213 -7.66 -1.98 25.38
CA ALA A 213 -6.75 -3.08 25.72
C ALA A 213 -7.39 -4.47 25.54
N LEU A 214 -8.71 -4.56 25.30
CA LEU A 214 -9.36 -5.84 25.10
C LEU A 214 -8.94 -6.50 23.79
N PRO A 215 -8.53 -7.79 23.82
CA PRO A 215 -8.19 -8.51 22.60
C PRO A 215 -9.44 -8.72 21.74
N ILE A 216 -9.39 -8.22 20.50
CA ILE A 216 -10.50 -8.32 19.55
C ILE A 216 -11.00 -9.76 19.35
N ILE A 217 -10.07 -10.72 19.40
CA ILE A 217 -10.35 -12.16 19.27
C ILE A 217 -11.34 -12.63 20.34
N GLY A 218 -11.28 -12.07 21.55
CA GLY A 218 -12.22 -12.40 22.62
C GLY A 218 -13.58 -11.70 22.48
N VAL A 219 -13.61 -10.49 21.90
CA VAL A 219 -14.83 -9.69 21.74
C VAL A 219 -15.69 -10.20 20.58
N ALA A 220 -15.07 -10.63 19.48
CA ALA A 220 -15.79 -11.00 18.25
C ALA A 220 -16.84 -12.12 18.47
N PRO A 221 -16.55 -13.25 19.16
CA PRO A 221 -17.55 -14.28 19.43
C PRO A 221 -18.74 -13.76 20.25
N ILE A 222 -18.49 -12.89 21.22
CA ILE A 222 -19.54 -12.30 22.06
C ILE A 222 -20.49 -11.46 21.22
N MET A 223 -19.95 -10.64 20.31
CA MET A 223 -20.76 -9.83 19.41
C MET A 223 -21.58 -10.69 18.45
N VAL A 224 -21.03 -11.82 17.98
CA VAL A 224 -21.78 -12.78 17.16
C VAL A 224 -22.93 -13.42 17.95
N MET A 225 -22.71 -13.75 19.21
CA MET A 225 -23.77 -14.29 20.08
C MET A 225 -24.90 -13.28 20.32
N TRP A 226 -24.60 -11.99 20.45
CA TRP A 226 -25.60 -10.95 20.73
C TRP A 226 -26.33 -10.45 19.49
N PHE A 227 -25.63 -10.26 18.39
CA PHE A 227 -26.13 -9.63 17.16
C PHE A 227 -26.33 -10.60 16.00
N GLY A 228 -26.00 -11.88 16.18
CA GLY A 228 -26.14 -12.92 15.14
C GLY A 228 -24.96 -12.96 14.15
N PHE A 229 -25.12 -13.83 13.14
CA PHE A 229 -24.05 -14.14 12.18
C PHE A 229 -23.94 -13.16 10.99
N ASP A 230 -24.87 -12.21 10.84
CA ASP A 230 -24.86 -11.26 9.73
C ASP A 230 -23.94 -10.04 10.03
N TRP A 231 -23.99 -9.02 9.22
CA TRP A 231 -23.12 -7.84 9.25
C TRP A 231 -23.19 -7.04 10.58
N GLN A 232 -24.30 -7.11 11.32
CA GLN A 232 -24.51 -6.35 12.56
C GLN A 232 -23.48 -6.68 13.64
N SER A 233 -23.14 -7.95 13.81
CA SER A 233 -22.12 -8.36 14.78
C SER A 233 -20.72 -7.82 14.42
N LYS A 234 -20.38 -7.80 13.13
CA LYS A 234 -19.14 -7.24 12.63
C LYS A 234 -19.10 -5.73 12.83
N ALA A 235 -20.20 -5.06 12.51
CA ALA A 235 -20.33 -3.62 12.76
C ALA A 235 -20.19 -3.28 14.26
N ALA A 236 -20.74 -4.09 15.15
CA ALA A 236 -20.60 -3.89 16.60
C ALA A 236 -19.13 -4.02 17.05
N VAL A 237 -18.38 -5.01 16.54
CA VAL A 237 -16.92 -5.13 16.79
C VAL A 237 -16.19 -3.88 16.30
N ILE A 238 -16.51 -3.41 15.10
CA ILE A 238 -15.89 -2.21 14.53
C ILE A 238 -16.19 -0.97 15.39
N VAL A 239 -17.44 -0.80 15.85
CA VAL A 239 -17.81 0.30 16.75
C VAL A 239 -16.92 0.30 17.99
N ILE A 240 -16.75 -0.84 18.65
CA ILE A 240 -15.91 -0.95 19.85
C ILE A 240 -14.47 -0.55 19.55
N MET A 241 -13.92 -1.00 18.41
CA MET A 241 -12.53 -0.71 18.02
C MET A 241 -12.28 0.74 17.64
N THR A 242 -13.25 1.40 17.01
CA THR A 242 -13.05 2.74 16.43
C THR A 242 -13.50 3.86 17.37
N PHE A 243 -14.39 3.56 18.32
CA PHE A 243 -14.99 4.54 19.22
C PHE A 243 -13.93 5.26 20.08
N PHE A 244 -13.15 4.51 20.85
CA PHE A 244 -12.22 5.14 21.79
C PHE A 244 -11.03 5.85 21.13
N PRO A 245 -10.39 5.30 20.11
CA PRO A 245 -9.35 6.03 19.37
C PRO A 245 -9.89 7.36 18.79
N MET A 246 -11.10 7.36 18.24
CA MET A 246 -11.72 8.58 17.73
C MET A 246 -12.00 9.60 18.84
N MET A 247 -12.58 9.16 19.96
CA MET A 247 -12.90 10.01 21.10
C MET A 247 -11.64 10.66 21.70
N VAL A 248 -10.60 9.87 21.95
CA VAL A 248 -9.35 10.36 22.56
C VAL A 248 -8.62 11.36 21.64
N ASN A 249 -8.52 11.05 20.34
CA ASN A 249 -7.90 11.97 19.39
C ASN A 249 -8.69 13.27 19.24
N THR A 250 -10.03 13.19 19.22
CA THR A 250 -10.88 14.38 19.16
C THR A 250 -10.69 15.25 20.40
N LEU A 251 -10.66 14.67 21.60
CA LEU A 251 -10.40 15.40 22.85
C LEU A 251 -9.00 16.04 22.85
N SER A 252 -8.00 15.32 22.40
CA SER A 252 -6.63 15.84 22.26
C SER A 252 -6.59 17.03 21.32
N GLY A 253 -7.27 16.94 20.19
CA GLY A 253 -7.38 18.04 19.22
C GLY A 253 -8.11 19.26 19.79
N LEU A 254 -9.23 19.07 20.50
CA LEU A 254 -9.95 20.17 21.15
C LEU A 254 -9.13 20.85 22.24
N SER A 255 -8.17 20.14 22.82
CA SER A 255 -7.27 20.67 23.85
C SER A 255 -5.98 21.28 23.28
N ALA A 256 -5.70 21.12 22.00
CA ALA A 256 -4.45 21.57 21.36
C ALA A 256 -4.34 23.10 21.16
N VAL A 257 -5.44 23.82 21.35
CA VAL A 257 -5.49 25.28 21.26
C VAL A 257 -4.60 25.92 22.34
N SER A 258 -3.80 26.91 21.95
CA SER A 258 -2.93 27.62 22.89
C SER A 258 -3.71 28.37 23.96
N ALA A 259 -3.07 28.57 25.14
CA ALA A 259 -3.68 29.33 26.23
C ALA A 259 -4.01 30.77 25.80
N ILE A 260 -3.13 31.41 25.03
CA ILE A 260 -3.29 32.79 24.55
C ILE A 260 -4.54 32.94 23.68
N GLU A 261 -4.75 32.02 22.72
CA GLU A 261 -5.93 32.05 21.85
C GLU A 261 -7.22 31.81 22.65
N ARG A 262 -7.18 30.94 23.64
CA ARG A 262 -8.32 30.69 24.54
C ARG A 262 -8.64 31.88 25.40
N ASP A 263 -7.63 32.55 25.97
CA ASP A 263 -7.79 33.74 26.80
C ASP A 263 -8.31 34.92 25.99
N LEU A 264 -7.89 35.02 24.71
CA LEU A 264 -8.44 36.02 23.80
C LEU A 264 -9.96 35.88 23.64
N LEU A 265 -10.43 34.67 23.37
CA LEU A 265 -11.88 34.41 23.26
C LEU A 265 -12.63 34.63 24.58
N ASN A 266 -12.01 34.31 25.71
CA ASN A 266 -12.58 34.59 27.03
C ASN A 266 -12.71 36.09 27.28
N THR A 267 -11.75 36.91 26.83
CA THR A 267 -11.80 38.37 26.92
C THR A 267 -12.97 38.97 26.13
N TYR A 268 -13.32 38.34 25.01
CA TYR A 268 -14.52 38.70 24.22
C TYR A 268 -15.81 38.08 24.75
N ALA A 269 -15.80 37.46 25.92
CA ALA A 269 -16.92 36.76 26.54
C ALA A 269 -17.59 35.72 25.62
N ALA A 270 -16.80 35.06 24.77
CA ALA A 270 -17.30 34.05 23.85
C ALA A 270 -17.91 32.87 24.61
N SER A 271 -19.11 32.44 24.23
CA SER A 271 -19.75 31.26 24.79
C SER A 271 -18.99 29.97 24.41
N TYR A 272 -19.24 28.87 25.12
CA TYR A 272 -18.64 27.57 24.82
C TYR A 272 -18.80 27.16 23.34
N TRP A 273 -19.99 27.31 22.78
CA TRP A 273 -20.27 26.95 21.38
C TRP A 273 -19.57 27.86 20.39
N GLN A 274 -19.47 29.16 20.68
CA GLN A 274 -18.71 30.08 19.86
C GLN A 274 -17.22 29.69 19.86
N SER A 275 -16.65 29.46 21.04
CA SER A 275 -15.26 28.99 21.14
C SER A 275 -15.05 27.65 20.45
N LEU A 276 -15.99 26.71 20.60
CA LEU A 276 -15.91 25.41 19.96
C LEU A 276 -15.85 25.51 18.42
N PHE A 277 -16.82 26.18 17.82
CA PHE A 277 -16.93 26.22 16.34
C PHE A 277 -15.94 27.16 15.67
N THR A 278 -15.58 28.28 16.33
CA THR A 278 -14.69 29.28 15.72
C THR A 278 -13.22 28.96 15.88
N LEU A 279 -12.81 28.33 16.99
CA LEU A 279 -11.41 28.12 17.31
C LEU A 279 -11.07 26.65 17.52
N ARG A 280 -11.73 25.98 18.45
CA ARG A 280 -11.30 24.67 18.96
C ARG A 280 -11.52 23.54 17.97
N LEU A 281 -12.65 23.52 17.28
CA LEU A 281 -12.97 22.50 16.28
C LEU A 281 -12.10 22.63 15.02
N PRO A 282 -11.89 23.82 14.45
CA PRO A 282 -10.90 24.00 13.37
C PRO A 282 -9.49 23.55 13.75
N ALA A 283 -9.03 23.88 14.98
CA ALA A 283 -7.73 23.45 15.48
C ALA A 283 -7.65 21.93 15.70
N ALA A 284 -8.78 21.29 16.01
CA ALA A 284 -8.87 19.85 16.20
C ALA A 284 -8.91 19.04 14.87
N MET A 285 -9.19 19.67 13.73
CA MET A 285 -9.37 18.95 12.46
C MET A 285 -8.19 18.04 12.08
N PRO A 286 -6.91 18.42 12.21
CA PRO A 286 -5.80 17.51 11.92
C PRO A 286 -5.83 16.23 12.78
N PHE A 287 -6.19 16.34 14.06
CA PHE A 287 -6.33 15.21 14.97
C PHE A 287 -7.50 14.32 14.61
N ILE A 288 -8.64 14.90 14.25
CA ILE A 288 -9.84 14.20 13.79
C ILE A 288 -9.54 13.41 12.51
N PHE A 289 -8.92 14.04 11.51
CA PHE A 289 -8.54 13.33 10.27
C PHE A 289 -7.52 12.23 10.50
N ASN A 290 -6.56 12.44 11.42
CA ASN A 290 -5.63 11.39 11.80
C ASN A 290 -6.35 10.21 12.46
N ALA A 291 -7.30 10.48 13.35
CA ALA A 291 -8.15 9.44 13.95
C ALA A 291 -8.97 8.68 12.91
N LEU A 292 -9.60 9.38 11.96
CA LEU A 292 -10.35 8.76 10.87
C LEU A 292 -9.46 7.86 10.02
N LYS A 293 -8.24 8.29 9.73
CA LYS A 293 -7.25 7.47 8.99
C LYS A 293 -6.87 6.19 9.74
N ILE A 294 -6.57 6.28 11.03
CA ILE A 294 -6.25 5.11 11.85
C ILE A 294 -7.46 4.17 11.94
N ASN A 295 -8.64 4.73 12.20
CA ASN A 295 -9.86 3.97 12.36
C ASN A 295 -10.33 3.28 11.07
N SER A 296 -10.00 3.79 9.89
CA SER A 296 -10.30 3.10 8.62
C SER A 296 -9.60 1.74 8.53
N THR A 297 -8.35 1.68 8.97
CA THR A 297 -7.59 0.42 9.03
C THR A 297 -8.13 -0.50 10.12
N LEU A 298 -8.41 0.04 11.33
CA LEU A 298 -8.98 -0.73 12.44
C LEU A 298 -10.35 -1.32 12.08
N ALA A 299 -11.19 -0.57 11.37
CA ALA A 299 -12.51 -1.03 10.93
C ALA A 299 -12.41 -2.23 9.98
N LEU A 300 -11.48 -2.18 9.03
CA LEU A 300 -11.27 -3.29 8.09
C LEU A 300 -10.72 -4.54 8.81
N ILE A 301 -9.72 -4.37 9.66
CA ILE A 301 -9.17 -5.47 10.47
C ILE A 301 -10.26 -6.06 11.35
N GLY A 302 -11.05 -5.20 12.02
CA GLY A 302 -12.15 -5.63 12.89
C GLY A 302 -13.21 -6.45 12.15
N ALA A 303 -13.59 -6.04 10.94
CA ALA A 303 -14.52 -6.80 10.12
C ALA A 303 -13.97 -8.19 9.76
N ILE A 304 -12.74 -8.25 9.23
CA ILE A 304 -12.11 -9.49 8.79
C ILE A 304 -11.96 -10.46 9.97
N VAL A 305 -11.47 -9.99 11.12
CA VAL A 305 -11.31 -10.84 12.31
C VAL A 305 -12.67 -11.32 12.84
N ALA A 306 -13.69 -10.45 12.86
CA ALA A 306 -15.02 -10.84 13.30
C ALA A 306 -15.67 -11.87 12.36
N GLU A 307 -15.38 -11.85 11.08
CA GLU A 307 -15.86 -12.84 10.10
C GLU A 307 -15.27 -14.24 10.32
N PHE A 308 -14.09 -14.38 10.91
CA PHE A 308 -13.53 -15.68 11.26
C PHE A 308 -14.38 -16.43 12.31
N PHE A 309 -15.10 -15.72 13.17
CA PHE A 309 -15.88 -16.30 14.24
C PHE A 309 -17.35 -16.56 13.89
N GLY A 310 -17.82 -16.06 12.76
CA GLY A 310 -19.19 -16.31 12.34
C GLY A 310 -19.62 -15.41 11.20
N THR A 311 -19.91 -16.04 10.06
CA THR A 311 -20.44 -15.35 8.89
C THR A 311 -21.39 -16.28 8.13
N PRO A 312 -22.37 -15.75 7.38
CA PRO A 312 -23.30 -16.54 6.58
C PRO A 312 -22.65 -16.96 5.23
N ILE A 313 -21.49 -17.63 5.27
CA ILE A 313 -20.79 -18.19 4.07
C ILE A 313 -20.40 -17.11 3.03
N VAL A 314 -20.49 -15.83 3.39
CA VAL A 314 -20.17 -14.69 2.53
C VAL A 314 -19.37 -13.67 3.33
N GLY A 315 -18.24 -13.22 2.78
CA GLY A 315 -17.38 -12.23 3.41
C GLY A 315 -15.90 -12.47 3.11
N ILE A 316 -15.12 -11.38 3.05
CA ILE A 316 -13.69 -11.45 2.72
C ILE A 316 -12.91 -12.23 3.79
N GLY A 317 -13.21 -12.02 5.08
CA GLY A 317 -12.58 -12.75 6.18
C GLY A 317 -12.92 -14.25 6.15
N PHE A 318 -14.15 -14.61 5.81
CA PHE A 318 -14.54 -16.00 5.62
C PHE A 318 -13.71 -16.69 4.52
N ARG A 319 -13.49 -16.00 3.38
CA ARG A 319 -12.68 -16.55 2.29
C ARG A 319 -11.22 -16.77 2.65
N ILE A 320 -10.69 -16.00 3.57
CA ILE A 320 -9.30 -16.17 4.07
C ILE A 320 -9.21 -17.40 4.98
N SER A 321 -10.29 -17.77 5.68
CA SER A 321 -10.32 -18.87 6.63
C SER A 321 -10.67 -20.23 6.01
N THR A 322 -11.17 -20.26 4.79
CA THR A 322 -11.61 -21.48 4.05
C THR A 322 -10.76 -21.75 2.82
#